data_5b5ff6b9f3339fbf3e737c36aed050a5
#
_entry.id   5b5ff6b9f3339fbf3e737c36aed050a5
#
_cell.length_a   1.000
_cell.length_b   1.000
_cell.length_c   1.000
_cell.angle_alpha   90.00
_cell.angle_beta   90.00
_cell.angle_gamma   90.00
#
_symmetry.space_group_name_H-M   'P 1'
#
loop_
_entity.id
_entity.type
_entity.pdbx_description
1 polymer ?
#
loop_
_entity_poly.entity_id
_entity_poly.type
_entity_poly.pdbx_seq_one_letter_code
_entity_poly.pdbx_strand_id
1 'polypeptide(L)'
;ANKDILHTKILAYTNARVNNYNKAIHKLLWKDNQFLHKGEILMAYENFKQDGYEVTNSMDYIVESFTPTTIKVPYYNTCKGYKVKLYDEYNDTSFEIPLLAPEECSEDLAITIESIRTEAIRAKGYDRSKKWGIYYALMGSFCTSKELFTDGRCIRKATFKYGYAITTHRSQGSS
;
A
#
# COMPACT_ATOMS: atom_id res chain seq x y z
N ALA A 1 13.81 -19.53 -0.22
CA ALA A 1 12.38 -19.30 -0.27
C ALA A 1 11.78 -20.28 -1.29
N ASN A 2 10.75 -20.97 -0.88
CA ASN A 2 10.10 -21.98 -1.71
C ASN A 2 9.42 -21.26 -2.88
N LYS A 3 9.92 -21.45 -4.11
CA LYS A 3 9.37 -20.82 -5.33
C LYS A 3 7.87 -21.11 -5.55
N ASP A 4 7.38 -22.20 -4.97
CA ASP A 4 5.98 -22.62 -5.10
C ASP A 4 4.98 -21.70 -4.41
N ILE A 5 5.42 -20.93 -3.40
CA ILE A 5 4.56 -19.96 -2.68
C ILE A 5 4.24 -18.75 -3.56
N LEU A 6 5.14 -18.37 -4.46
CA LEU A 6 4.96 -17.25 -5.39
C LEU A 6 3.82 -17.48 -6.38
N HIS A 7 3.55 -18.76 -6.72
CA HIS A 7 2.56 -19.14 -7.73
C HIS A 7 1.28 -19.74 -7.14
N THR A 8 1.19 -19.84 -5.81
CA THR A 8 0.03 -20.40 -5.13
C THR A 8 -0.69 -19.32 -4.32
N LYS A 9 -1.98 -19.12 -4.57
CA LYS A 9 -2.81 -18.17 -3.82
C LYS A 9 -4.00 -18.87 -3.19
N ILE A 10 -4.32 -18.44 -1.97
CA ILE A 10 -5.59 -18.82 -1.33
C ILE A 10 -6.69 -17.91 -1.88
N LEU A 11 -7.73 -18.51 -2.40
CA LEU A 11 -8.93 -17.79 -2.81
C LEU A 11 -9.91 -17.66 -1.63
N ALA A 12 -10.39 -16.47 -1.38
CA ALA A 12 -11.38 -16.20 -0.35
C ALA A 12 -12.52 -15.32 -0.90
N TYR A 13 -13.70 -15.45 -0.34
CA TYR A 13 -14.87 -14.71 -0.79
C TYR A 13 -14.87 -13.25 -0.33
N THR A 14 -14.32 -12.96 0.85
CA THR A 14 -14.34 -11.62 1.46
C THR A 14 -12.94 -11.08 1.73
N ASN A 15 -12.80 -9.75 1.69
CA ASN A 15 -11.55 -9.07 2.05
C ASN A 15 -11.11 -9.35 3.49
N ALA A 16 -12.06 -9.52 4.42
CA ALA A 16 -11.75 -9.88 5.81
C ALA A 16 -11.05 -11.24 5.90
N ARG A 17 -11.54 -12.25 5.17
CA ARG A 17 -10.89 -13.57 5.10
C ARG A 17 -9.54 -13.51 4.41
N VAL A 18 -9.40 -12.74 3.32
CA VAL A 18 -8.11 -12.50 2.66
C VAL A 18 -7.10 -11.93 3.65
N ASN A 19 -7.47 -10.91 4.40
CA ASN A 19 -6.59 -10.30 5.40
C ASN A 19 -6.19 -11.29 6.50
N ASN A 20 -7.11 -12.13 6.95
CA ASN A 20 -6.82 -13.16 7.97
C ASN A 20 -5.86 -14.23 7.43
N TYR A 21 -6.09 -14.74 6.22
CA TYR A 21 -5.19 -15.70 5.59
C TYR A 21 -3.81 -15.12 5.34
N ASN A 22 -3.71 -13.90 4.83
CA ASN A 22 -2.44 -13.22 4.62
C ASN A 22 -1.63 -13.09 5.92
N LYS A 23 -2.27 -12.70 7.02
CA LYS A 23 -1.63 -12.63 8.35
C LYS A 23 -1.19 -14.00 8.86
N ALA A 24 -2.04 -15.03 8.69
CA ALA A 24 -1.73 -16.38 9.13
C ALA A 24 -0.54 -16.96 8.37
N ILE A 25 -0.52 -16.81 7.04
CA ILE A 25 0.58 -17.28 6.19
C ILE A 25 1.86 -16.53 6.50
N HIS A 26 1.79 -15.19 6.65
CA HIS A 26 2.94 -14.39 7.06
C HIS A 26 3.56 -14.92 8.36
N LYS A 27 2.77 -15.20 9.40
CA LYS A 27 3.24 -15.78 10.67
C LYS A 27 3.81 -17.19 10.52
N LEU A 28 3.29 -18.00 9.61
CA LEU A 28 3.80 -19.35 9.35
C LEU A 28 5.16 -19.34 8.65
N LEU A 29 5.34 -18.39 7.71
CA LEU A 29 6.59 -18.25 6.95
C LEU A 29 7.69 -17.58 7.78
N TRP A 30 7.30 -16.56 8.53
CA TRP A 30 8.19 -15.69 9.27
C TRP A 30 7.81 -15.77 10.76
N LYS A 31 8.59 -16.53 11.53
CA LYS A 31 8.31 -16.81 12.94
C LYS A 31 8.71 -15.68 13.90
N ASP A 32 8.78 -14.47 13.38
CA ASP A 32 9.07 -13.25 14.15
C ASP A 32 7.91 -12.25 14.04
N ASN A 33 8.07 -11.10 14.66
CA ASN A 33 7.07 -10.02 14.63
C ASN A 33 7.45 -8.91 13.65
N GLN A 34 8.40 -9.14 12.73
CA GLN A 34 8.78 -8.13 11.76
C GLN A 34 7.69 -7.96 10.71
N PHE A 35 7.50 -6.73 10.28
CA PHE A 35 6.50 -6.36 9.29
C PHE A 35 6.89 -6.76 7.87
N LEU A 36 8.18 -6.68 7.53
CA LEU A 36 8.71 -6.99 6.20
C LEU A 36 9.87 -7.99 6.29
N HIS A 37 9.96 -8.83 5.26
CA HIS A 37 11.06 -9.76 5.06
C HIS A 37 11.50 -9.75 3.59
N LYS A 38 12.78 -10.00 3.36
CA LYS A 38 13.27 -10.24 2.00
C LYS A 38 12.63 -11.52 1.44
N GLY A 39 12.13 -11.45 0.21
CA GLY A 39 11.41 -12.54 -0.44
C GLY A 39 9.91 -12.57 -0.15
N GLU A 40 9.39 -11.62 0.62
CA GLU A 40 7.97 -11.49 0.88
C GLU A 40 7.22 -11.01 -0.36
N ILE A 41 5.97 -11.44 -0.51
CA ILE A 41 5.11 -11.04 -1.62
C ILE A 41 4.18 -9.93 -1.15
N LEU A 42 4.26 -8.79 -1.83
CA LEU A 42 3.32 -7.69 -1.69
C LEU A 42 2.49 -7.56 -2.98
N MET A 43 1.19 -7.52 -2.83
CA MET A 43 0.27 -7.25 -3.95
C MET A 43 -0.19 -5.81 -3.92
N ALA A 44 -0.14 -5.14 -5.09
CA ALA A 44 -0.68 -3.80 -5.25
C ALA A 44 -2.22 -3.81 -5.27
N TYR A 45 -2.82 -2.79 -4.65
CA TYR A 45 -4.26 -2.59 -4.56
C TYR A 45 -4.76 -1.36 -5.31
N GLU A 46 -3.85 -0.64 -5.98
CA GLU A 46 -4.16 0.49 -6.84
C GLU A 46 -3.13 0.63 -7.97
N ASN A 47 -3.49 1.34 -9.03
CA ASN A 47 -2.56 1.72 -10.09
C ASN A 47 -1.93 3.07 -9.73
N PHE A 48 -0.62 3.19 -9.82
CA PHE A 48 0.09 4.46 -9.64
C PHE A 48 1.47 4.43 -10.31
N LYS A 49 2.09 5.59 -10.43
CA LYS A 49 3.47 5.71 -10.91
C LYS A 49 4.40 6.08 -9.78
N GLN A 50 5.55 5.41 -9.73
CA GLN A 50 6.61 5.68 -8.77
C GLN A 50 7.94 5.76 -9.53
N ASP A 51 8.58 6.93 -9.53
CA ASP A 51 9.87 7.18 -10.19
C ASP A 51 9.91 6.68 -11.65
N GLY A 52 8.82 6.89 -12.38
CA GLY A 52 8.68 6.47 -13.78
C GLY A 52 8.25 5.01 -13.98
N TYR A 53 8.20 4.21 -12.92
CA TYR A 53 7.68 2.84 -12.95
C TYR A 53 6.17 2.83 -12.75
N GLU A 54 5.46 2.03 -13.55
CA GLU A 54 4.00 1.87 -13.45
C GLU A 54 3.65 0.65 -12.59
N VAL A 55 3.13 0.91 -11.39
CA VAL A 55 2.63 -0.12 -10.49
C VAL A 55 1.19 -0.47 -10.89
N THR A 56 0.93 -1.75 -11.11
CA THR A 56 -0.36 -2.23 -11.59
C THR A 56 -1.14 -2.91 -10.47
N ASN A 57 -2.41 -2.53 -10.34
CA ASN A 57 -3.35 -3.14 -9.40
C ASN A 57 -3.47 -4.65 -9.62
N SER A 58 -3.51 -5.41 -8.52
CA SER A 58 -3.60 -6.87 -8.48
C SER A 58 -2.35 -7.62 -8.96
N MET A 59 -1.26 -6.92 -9.24
CA MET A 59 0.04 -7.53 -9.51
C MET A 59 0.82 -7.78 -8.22
N ASP A 60 1.59 -8.87 -8.22
CA ASP A 60 2.48 -9.25 -7.15
C ASP A 60 3.89 -8.70 -7.39
N TYR A 61 4.51 -8.28 -6.31
CA TYR A 61 5.88 -7.80 -6.29
C TYR A 61 6.63 -8.47 -5.15
N ILE A 62 7.90 -8.79 -5.37
CA ILE A 62 8.75 -9.46 -4.39
C ILE A 62 9.61 -8.43 -3.68
N VAL A 63 9.66 -8.47 -2.36
CA VAL A 63 10.54 -7.62 -1.57
C VAL A 63 11.98 -8.09 -1.75
N GLU A 64 12.79 -7.32 -2.48
CA GLU A 64 14.23 -7.60 -2.64
C GLU A 64 15.03 -7.14 -1.43
N SER A 65 14.71 -5.94 -0.94
CA SER A 65 15.34 -5.34 0.23
C SER A 65 14.45 -4.24 0.81
N PHE A 66 14.70 -3.87 2.04
CA PHE A 66 14.06 -2.73 2.68
C PHE A 66 14.99 -2.11 3.72
N THR A 67 14.87 -0.81 3.90
CA THR A 67 15.66 -0.05 4.86
C THR A 67 14.75 0.87 5.66
N PRO A 68 14.81 0.87 7.00
CA PRO A 68 14.09 1.84 7.82
C PRO A 68 14.48 3.27 7.41
N THR A 69 13.49 4.13 7.29
CA THR A 69 13.68 5.53 6.91
C THR A 69 12.61 6.41 7.54
N THR A 70 12.75 7.70 7.37
CA THR A 70 11.69 8.67 7.69
C THR A 70 11.07 9.17 6.39
N ILE A 71 9.75 9.30 6.37
CA ILE A 71 8.97 9.78 5.25
C ILE A 71 8.33 11.11 5.63
N LYS A 72 8.66 12.17 4.90
CA LYS A 72 8.02 13.47 5.09
C LYS A 72 6.66 13.46 4.41
N VAL A 73 5.60 13.43 5.21
CA VAL A 73 4.22 13.53 4.72
C VAL A 73 3.83 15.00 4.67
N PRO A 74 3.61 15.58 3.48
CA PRO A 74 3.27 17.00 3.33
C PRO A 74 2.03 17.36 4.16
N TYR A 75 2.04 18.53 4.79
CA TYR A 75 0.93 19.07 5.61
C TYR A 75 0.56 18.24 6.85
N TYR A 76 1.41 17.28 7.20
CA TYR A 76 1.23 16.44 8.38
C TYR A 76 2.52 16.39 9.22
N ASN A 77 3.24 15.29 9.19
CA ASN A 77 4.45 15.07 9.97
C ASN A 77 5.51 14.30 9.19
N THR A 78 6.71 14.20 9.77
CA THR A 78 7.68 13.18 9.39
C THR A 78 7.33 11.89 10.10
N CYS A 79 7.05 10.84 9.34
CA CYS A 79 6.61 9.53 9.83
C CYS A 79 7.72 8.50 9.68
N LYS A 80 7.68 7.46 10.51
CA LYS A 80 8.53 6.28 10.33
C LYS A 80 8.04 5.45 9.15
N GLY A 81 8.95 4.84 8.43
CA GLY A 81 8.63 3.99 7.30
C GLY A 81 9.81 3.22 6.79
N TYR A 82 9.65 2.68 5.61
CA TYR A 82 10.64 1.86 4.94
C TYR A 82 10.80 2.30 3.49
N LYS A 83 12.03 2.36 3.04
CA LYS A 83 12.36 2.39 1.62
C LYS A 83 12.41 0.95 1.16
N VAL A 84 11.41 0.51 0.43
CA VAL A 84 11.24 -0.89 0.02
C VAL A 84 11.57 -1.03 -1.44
N LYS A 85 12.55 -1.88 -1.77
CA LYS A 85 12.87 -2.26 -3.13
C LYS A 85 12.04 -3.49 -3.50
N LEU A 86 11.19 -3.32 -4.49
CA LEU A 86 10.30 -4.35 -5.03
C LEU A 86 10.79 -4.81 -6.40
N TYR A 87 10.68 -6.10 -6.65
CA TYR A 87 10.97 -6.73 -7.93
C TYR A 87 9.68 -7.15 -8.62
N ASP A 88 9.55 -6.73 -9.86
CA ASP A 88 8.50 -7.18 -10.78
C ASP A 88 9.06 -8.32 -11.63
N GLU A 89 8.61 -9.53 -11.35
CA GLU A 89 9.05 -10.74 -12.05
C GLU A 89 8.57 -10.75 -13.52
N TYR A 90 7.41 -10.15 -13.80
CA TYR A 90 6.84 -10.11 -15.14
C TYR A 90 7.64 -9.21 -16.09
N ASN A 91 8.06 -8.04 -15.61
CA ASN A 91 8.83 -7.07 -16.39
C ASN A 91 10.35 -7.14 -16.15
N ASP A 92 10.81 -8.05 -15.31
CA ASP A 92 12.23 -8.19 -14.89
C ASP A 92 12.84 -6.85 -14.48
N THR A 93 12.14 -6.11 -13.63
CA THR A 93 12.51 -4.76 -13.22
C THR A 93 12.31 -4.56 -11.74
N SER A 94 13.19 -3.79 -11.11
CA SER A 94 13.06 -3.39 -9.70
C SER A 94 12.76 -1.91 -9.59
N PHE A 95 11.99 -1.53 -8.58
CA PHE A 95 11.66 -0.14 -8.25
C PHE A 95 11.57 0.01 -6.73
N GLU A 96 11.60 1.26 -6.25
CA GLU A 96 11.54 1.56 -4.82
C GLU A 96 10.25 2.30 -4.48
N ILE A 97 9.70 2.00 -3.30
CA ILE A 97 8.52 2.69 -2.76
C ILE A 97 8.77 3.19 -1.34
N PRO A 98 8.19 4.34 -0.96
CA PRO A 98 8.14 4.81 0.42
C PRO A 98 6.93 4.19 1.12
N LEU A 99 7.13 3.17 1.95
CA LEU A 99 6.05 2.48 2.66
C LEU A 99 6.02 2.93 4.12
N LEU A 100 4.91 3.51 4.57
CA LEU A 100 4.72 3.86 5.98
C LEU A 100 4.77 2.63 6.87
N ALA A 101 5.40 2.77 8.04
CA ALA A 101 5.29 1.76 9.09
C ALA A 101 3.81 1.61 9.49
N PRO A 102 3.33 0.38 9.77
CA PRO A 102 1.92 0.14 10.09
C PRO A 102 1.37 0.99 11.24
N GLU A 103 2.20 1.30 12.24
CA GLU A 103 1.85 2.13 13.39
C GLU A 103 1.62 3.61 13.03
N GLU A 104 2.18 4.07 11.92
CA GLU A 104 2.00 5.45 11.42
C GLU A 104 0.69 5.63 10.63
N CYS A 105 0.02 4.53 10.27
CA CYS A 105 -1.30 4.54 9.64
C CYS A 105 -2.38 4.85 10.67
N SER A 106 -2.41 6.08 11.14
CA SER A 106 -3.23 6.57 12.26
C SER A 106 -4.50 7.28 11.81
N GLU A 107 -5.44 7.43 12.75
CA GLU A 107 -6.64 8.25 12.53
C GLU A 107 -6.29 9.73 12.31
N ASP A 108 -5.26 10.27 12.98
CA ASP A 108 -4.82 11.66 12.79
C ASP A 108 -4.39 11.92 11.34
N LEU A 109 -3.67 10.98 10.73
CA LEU A 109 -3.32 11.06 9.32
C LEU A 109 -4.57 11.02 8.44
N ALA A 110 -5.54 10.16 8.75
CA ALA A 110 -6.80 10.09 8.01
C ALA A 110 -7.60 11.39 8.13
N ILE A 111 -7.66 12.01 9.31
CA ILE A 111 -8.30 13.30 9.54
C ILE A 111 -7.65 14.39 8.68
N THR A 112 -6.32 14.42 8.65
CA THR A 112 -5.58 15.41 7.84
C THR A 112 -5.89 15.25 6.35
N ILE A 113 -5.88 14.04 5.83
CA ILE A 113 -6.22 13.75 4.42
C ILE A 113 -7.66 14.19 4.11
N GLU A 114 -8.62 13.84 4.97
CA GLU A 114 -10.04 14.19 4.75
C GLU A 114 -10.28 15.69 4.86
N SER A 115 -9.58 16.40 5.74
CA SER A 115 -9.63 17.85 5.85
C SER A 115 -9.18 18.52 4.54
N ILE A 116 -8.01 18.13 4.02
CA ILE A 116 -7.47 18.66 2.75
C ILE A 116 -8.41 18.36 1.58
N ARG A 117 -8.95 17.14 1.53
CA ARG A 117 -9.92 16.73 0.51
C ARG A 117 -11.19 17.58 0.57
N THR A 118 -11.73 17.78 1.76
CA THR A 118 -12.93 18.59 1.98
C THR A 118 -12.73 20.04 1.55
N GLU A 119 -11.59 20.63 1.87
CA GLU A 119 -11.25 21.97 1.40
C GLU A 119 -11.18 22.05 -0.13
N ALA A 120 -10.59 21.04 -0.80
CA ALA A 120 -10.53 20.99 -2.26
C ALA A 120 -11.92 20.88 -2.90
N ILE A 121 -12.84 20.12 -2.28
CA ILE A 121 -14.22 20.00 -2.74
C ILE A 121 -14.96 21.32 -2.64
N ARG A 122 -14.77 22.07 -1.54
CA ARG A 122 -15.45 23.36 -1.28
C ARG A 122 -14.88 24.51 -2.10
N ALA A 123 -13.64 24.44 -2.52
CA ALA A 123 -12.96 25.48 -3.27
C ALA A 123 -13.54 25.65 -4.68
N LYS A 124 -13.43 26.86 -5.24
CA LYS A 124 -13.94 27.23 -6.57
C LYS A 124 -12.81 27.81 -7.44
N GLY A 125 -12.98 27.72 -8.76
CA GLY A 125 -12.05 28.33 -9.71
C GLY A 125 -10.61 27.85 -9.56
N TYR A 126 -9.69 28.76 -9.68
CA TYR A 126 -8.23 28.50 -9.59
C TYR A 126 -7.81 27.89 -8.24
N ASP A 127 -8.42 28.32 -7.14
CA ASP A 127 -8.14 27.81 -5.80
C ASP A 127 -8.46 26.31 -5.68
N ARG A 128 -9.50 25.84 -6.37
CA ARG A 128 -9.87 24.42 -6.43
C ARG A 128 -8.76 23.57 -7.03
N SER A 129 -8.19 23.98 -8.15
CA SER A 129 -7.09 23.27 -8.80
C SER A 129 -5.86 23.18 -7.91
N LYS A 130 -5.51 24.29 -7.24
CA LYS A 130 -4.40 24.35 -6.29
C LYS A 130 -4.60 23.38 -5.12
N LYS A 131 -5.79 23.35 -4.52
CA LYS A 131 -6.11 22.47 -3.37
C LYS A 131 -6.13 21.00 -3.74
N TRP A 132 -6.61 20.63 -4.92
CA TRP A 132 -6.47 19.28 -5.43
C TRP A 132 -5.02 18.89 -5.68
N GLY A 133 -4.18 19.81 -6.15
CA GLY A 133 -2.74 19.58 -6.27
C GLY A 133 -2.08 19.25 -4.94
N ILE A 134 -2.46 19.95 -3.87
CA ILE A 134 -2.01 19.65 -2.50
C ILE A 134 -2.44 18.25 -2.05
N TYR A 135 -3.71 17.89 -2.27
CA TYR A 135 -4.25 16.58 -1.94
C TYR A 135 -3.48 15.45 -2.64
N TYR A 136 -3.27 15.57 -3.96
CA TYR A 136 -2.54 14.55 -4.73
C TYR A 136 -1.06 14.49 -4.37
N ALA A 137 -0.41 15.61 -4.05
CA ALA A 137 0.95 15.62 -3.56
C ALA A 137 1.09 14.88 -2.24
N LEU A 138 0.16 15.08 -1.31
CA LEU A 138 0.11 14.34 -0.05
C LEU A 138 -0.13 12.84 -0.30
N MET A 139 -1.14 12.49 -1.08
CA MET A 139 -1.48 11.09 -1.37
C MET A 139 -0.38 10.34 -2.11
N GLY A 140 0.39 11.00 -2.96
CA GLY A 140 1.53 10.42 -3.70
C GLY A 140 2.84 10.33 -2.92
N SER A 141 2.91 10.93 -1.73
CA SER A 141 4.16 10.99 -0.95
C SER A 141 4.50 9.69 -0.21
N PHE A 142 3.56 8.77 -0.06
CA PHE A 142 3.75 7.51 0.67
C PHE A 142 2.80 6.41 0.20
N CYS A 143 3.22 5.17 0.40
CA CYS A 143 2.40 3.97 0.30
C CYS A 143 2.00 3.48 1.70
N THR A 144 0.91 2.72 1.81
CA THR A 144 0.42 2.13 3.06
C THR A 144 0.15 0.65 2.92
N SER A 145 0.30 -0.08 4.02
CA SER A 145 -0.07 -1.50 4.14
C SER A 145 -1.39 -1.72 4.87
N LYS A 146 -1.97 -0.63 5.41
CA LYS A 146 -3.26 -0.62 6.10
C LYS A 146 -4.15 0.45 5.53
N GLU A 147 -5.45 0.24 5.65
CA GLU A 147 -6.45 1.27 5.39
C GLU A 147 -6.38 2.37 6.47
N LEU A 148 -6.64 3.60 6.06
CA LEU A 148 -6.79 4.75 6.96
C LEU A 148 -8.28 5.04 7.15
N PHE A 149 -8.71 5.11 8.40
CA PHE A 149 -10.11 5.36 8.79
C PHE A 149 -10.22 6.60 9.67
N THR A 150 -11.35 7.31 9.50
CA THR A 150 -11.86 8.28 10.48
C THR A 150 -13.38 8.26 10.45
N ASP A 151 -14.02 8.43 11.60
CA ASP A 151 -15.49 8.38 11.76
C ASP A 151 -16.11 7.11 11.14
N GLY A 152 -15.46 5.97 11.25
CA GLY A 152 -15.91 4.69 10.69
C GLY A 152 -15.86 4.60 9.16
N ARG A 153 -15.34 5.62 8.47
CA ARG A 153 -15.19 5.66 7.01
C ARG A 153 -13.74 5.39 6.60
N CYS A 154 -13.56 4.60 5.54
CA CYS A 154 -12.27 4.41 4.93
C CYS A 154 -11.91 5.63 4.07
N ILE A 155 -10.89 6.38 4.49
CA ILE A 155 -10.40 7.58 3.79
C ILE A 155 -9.37 7.21 2.72
N ARG A 156 -8.55 6.21 2.99
CA ARG A 156 -7.56 5.68 2.05
C ARG A 156 -7.47 4.17 2.17
N LYS A 157 -7.55 3.49 1.04
CA LYS A 157 -7.29 2.04 0.96
C LYS A 157 -5.79 1.77 1.08
N ALA A 158 -5.42 0.57 1.54
CA ALA A 158 -4.03 0.14 1.52
C ALA A 158 -3.51 0.12 0.09
N THR A 159 -2.28 0.61 -0.11
CA THR A 159 -1.59 0.57 -1.41
C THR A 159 -1.08 -0.83 -1.71
N PHE A 160 -0.52 -1.50 -0.70
CA PHE A 160 0.00 -2.86 -0.76
C PHE A 160 -0.52 -3.68 0.41
N LYS A 161 -0.73 -4.97 0.17
CA LYS A 161 -0.99 -5.99 1.20
C LYS A 161 -0.16 -7.22 0.89
N TYR A 162 -0.02 -8.13 1.86
CA TYR A 162 0.57 -9.44 1.57
C TYR A 162 -0.20 -10.16 0.46
N GLY A 163 0.53 -10.75 -0.47
CA GLY A 163 -0.02 -11.34 -1.69
C GLY A 163 -0.30 -12.84 -1.62
N TYR A 164 -0.44 -13.44 -0.43
CA TYR A 164 -0.65 -14.89 -0.28
C TYR A 164 -2.10 -15.33 -0.50
N ALA A 165 -3.05 -14.43 -0.30
CA ALA A 165 -4.48 -14.66 -0.52
C ALA A 165 -5.10 -13.50 -1.29
N ILE A 166 -6.10 -13.82 -2.13
CA ILE A 166 -6.86 -12.84 -2.91
C ILE A 166 -8.35 -13.16 -2.90
N THR A 167 -9.19 -12.17 -3.22
CA THR A 167 -10.61 -12.45 -3.43
C THR A 167 -10.84 -13.13 -4.79
N THR A 168 -11.89 -13.95 -4.85
CA THR A 168 -12.30 -14.63 -6.09
C THR A 168 -12.57 -13.62 -7.23
N HIS A 169 -13.15 -12.46 -6.94
CA HIS A 169 -13.38 -11.43 -7.95
C HIS A 169 -12.07 -10.87 -8.54
N ARG A 170 -11.02 -10.72 -7.72
CA ARG A 170 -9.72 -10.28 -8.22
C ARG A 170 -9.01 -11.32 -9.05
N SER A 171 -9.17 -12.60 -8.72
CA SER A 171 -8.57 -13.70 -9.50
C SER A 171 -9.14 -13.81 -10.91
N GLN A 172 -10.37 -13.36 -11.11
CA GLN A 172 -11.05 -13.38 -12.42
C GLN A 172 -10.71 -12.15 -13.29
N GLY A 173 -10.26 -11.05 -12.70
CA GLY A 173 -9.93 -9.80 -13.40
C GLY A 173 -8.46 -9.65 -13.81
N SER A 174 -7.62 -10.64 -13.50
CA SER A 174 -6.18 -10.65 -13.83
C SER A 174 -5.84 -11.54 -15.04
N SER A 175 -6.78 -11.71 -15.95
CA SER A 175 -6.57 -12.38 -17.24
C SER A 175 -6.34 -11.39 -18.37
#